data_4ac150ddcbabeae2531969fb1815ad34
#
_entry.id   4ac150ddcbabeae2531969fb1815ad34
#
_cell.length_a   1.000
_cell.length_b   1.000
_cell.length_c   1.000
_cell.angle_alpha   90.00
_cell.angle_beta   90.00
_cell.angle_gamma   90.00
#
_symmetry.space_group_name_H-M   'P 1'
#
loop_
_entity.id
_entity.type
_entity.pdbx_description
1 polymer ?
#
loop_
_entity_poly.entity_id
_entity_poly.type
_entity_poly.pdbx_seq_one_letter_code
_entity_poly.pdbx_strand_id
1 'polypeptide(L)'
;MTIITRRKLIGSAAVGAGSLLSGCDALNRNPAFQNILASAESANFAVQRTLGDRMQLAREYSLADLSPKFRSNGTRDPGTVNYAASAAQGFANWRLRLTGLFSKPQQFSLSALQSLPQRTQITRHDCVEGWSAIGQWTGVPLKVLLDLGQLKKSARFLVFHCADRLGGRPYYESIDLLDGFHPQTILAHRLNGESLPVENGAPLRLRVERQLGYKQAKYLTEVEAVASLAAIGEGKGGYWQDVANYEWYAGI
;
A
#
# COMPACT_ATOMS: atom_id res chain seq x y z
N MET A 1 37.98 34.27 37.19
CA MET A 1 37.72 33.65 35.85
C MET A 1 38.12 32.17 35.96
N THR A 2 37.13 31.27 35.99
CA THR A 2 37.39 29.82 36.20
C THR A 2 37.72 29.19 34.86
N ILE A 3 38.96 28.74 34.68
CA ILE A 3 39.42 28.10 33.43
C ILE A 3 38.78 26.72 33.33
N ILE A 4 37.89 26.53 32.37
CA ILE A 4 37.26 25.22 32.09
C ILE A 4 38.29 24.39 31.32
N THR A 5 38.76 23.29 31.86
CA THR A 5 39.68 22.38 31.20
C THR A 5 38.96 21.60 30.09
N ARG A 6 39.71 21.21 29.02
CA ARG A 6 39.17 20.41 27.91
C ARG A 6 38.47 19.13 28.38
N ARG A 7 38.99 18.48 29.43
CA ARG A 7 38.36 17.28 30.05
C ARG A 7 36.99 17.57 30.66
N LYS A 8 36.84 18.72 31.34
CA LYS A 8 35.52 19.15 31.90
C LYS A 8 34.52 19.49 30.80
N LEU A 9 34.97 20.10 29.70
CA LEU A 9 34.14 20.42 28.56
C LEU A 9 33.63 19.14 27.87
N ILE A 10 34.50 18.16 27.60
CA ILE A 10 34.15 16.87 27.00
C ILE A 10 33.21 16.09 27.92
N GLY A 11 33.51 16.04 29.24
CA GLY A 11 32.63 15.39 30.21
C GLY A 11 31.22 16.01 30.26
N SER A 12 31.13 17.35 30.24
CA SER A 12 29.85 18.05 30.22
C SER A 12 29.08 17.84 28.93
N ALA A 13 29.76 17.77 27.78
CA ALA A 13 29.13 17.48 26.49
C ALA A 13 28.64 16.03 26.42
N ALA A 14 29.37 15.06 26.97
CA ALA A 14 28.97 13.66 27.03
C ALA A 14 27.76 13.45 27.95
N VAL A 15 27.72 14.12 29.12
CA VAL A 15 26.56 14.09 30.01
C VAL A 15 25.36 14.77 29.38
N GLY A 16 25.55 15.90 28.70
CA GLY A 16 24.49 16.60 27.98
C GLY A 16 23.90 15.75 26.84
N ALA A 17 24.74 15.08 26.05
CA ALA A 17 24.29 14.16 24.99
C ALA A 17 23.56 12.92 25.56
N GLY A 18 24.05 12.34 26.63
CA GLY A 18 23.42 11.22 27.34
C GLY A 18 22.06 11.60 27.93
N SER A 19 21.93 12.81 28.47
CA SER A 19 20.65 13.32 29.00
C SER A 19 19.62 13.58 27.91
N LEU A 20 20.04 14.04 26.72
CA LEU A 20 19.16 14.23 25.58
C LEU A 20 18.62 12.87 25.05
N LEU A 21 19.46 11.83 24.99
CA LEU A 21 19.05 10.49 24.58
C LEU A 21 18.08 9.85 25.59
N SER A 22 18.35 9.98 26.89
CA SER A 22 17.45 9.49 27.94
C SER A 22 16.14 10.28 28.01
N GLY A 23 16.16 11.57 27.62
CA GLY A 23 14.98 12.42 27.51
C GLY A 23 14.01 11.95 26.41
N CYS A 24 14.53 11.45 25.29
CA CYS A 24 13.70 10.91 24.20
C CYS A 24 12.90 9.68 24.65
N ASP A 25 13.50 8.76 25.43
CA ASP A 25 12.82 7.58 25.94
C ASP A 25 11.74 7.93 26.98
N ALA A 26 11.99 8.91 27.84
CA ALA A 26 11.03 9.38 28.82
C ALA A 26 9.84 10.11 28.17
N LEU A 27 10.10 10.92 27.14
CA LEU A 27 9.09 11.58 26.33
C LEU A 27 8.24 10.56 25.55
N ASN A 28 8.88 9.56 24.96
CA ASN A 28 8.19 8.52 24.19
C ASN A 28 7.28 7.63 25.06
N ARG A 29 7.50 7.56 26.39
CA ARG A 29 6.62 6.86 27.34
C ARG A 29 5.48 7.72 27.85
N ASN A 30 5.49 9.02 27.57
CA ASN A 30 4.45 9.94 28.02
C ASN A 30 3.22 9.86 27.08
N PRO A 31 2.02 9.45 27.59
CA PRO A 31 0.82 9.33 26.77
C PRO A 31 0.42 10.63 26.07
N ALA A 32 0.62 11.78 26.72
CA ALA A 32 0.31 13.08 26.11
C ALA A 32 1.23 13.37 24.92
N PHE A 33 2.51 13.01 25.01
CA PHE A 33 3.46 13.16 23.92
C PHE A 33 3.15 12.19 22.76
N GLN A 34 2.79 10.94 23.06
CA GLN A 34 2.34 9.98 22.06
C GLN A 34 1.08 10.46 21.33
N ASN A 35 0.13 11.07 22.06
CA ASN A 35 -1.06 11.66 21.45
C ASN A 35 -0.72 12.84 20.51
N ILE A 36 0.29 13.65 20.87
CA ILE A 36 0.78 14.72 19.99
C ILE A 36 1.41 14.13 18.72
N LEU A 37 2.22 13.07 18.84
CA LEU A 37 2.80 12.40 17.68
C LEU A 37 1.71 11.79 16.79
N ALA A 38 0.74 11.10 17.37
CA ALA A 38 -0.40 10.55 16.63
C ALA A 38 -1.24 11.66 15.95
N SER A 39 -1.38 12.84 16.58
CA SER A 39 -2.06 13.97 15.94
C SER A 39 -1.29 14.55 14.76
N ALA A 40 0.05 14.44 14.74
CA ALA A 40 0.87 14.87 13.60
C ALA A 40 0.61 14.04 12.35
N GLU A 41 0.32 12.75 12.47
CA GLU A 41 -0.09 11.87 11.37
C GLU A 41 -1.39 12.37 10.73
N SER A 42 -2.42 12.58 11.56
CA SER A 42 -3.70 13.09 11.09
C SER A 42 -3.57 14.48 10.47
N ALA A 43 -2.71 15.34 11.03
CA ALA A 43 -2.41 16.65 10.48
C ALA A 43 -1.69 16.54 9.12
N ASN A 44 -0.69 15.67 9.00
CA ASN A 44 0.01 15.43 7.74
C ASN A 44 -0.94 14.89 6.66
N PHE A 45 -1.77 13.91 7.01
CA PHE A 45 -2.82 13.41 6.11
C PHE A 45 -3.74 14.53 5.65
N ALA A 46 -4.26 15.36 6.59
CA ALA A 46 -5.15 16.47 6.28
C ALA A 46 -4.47 17.52 5.38
N VAL A 47 -3.19 17.85 5.65
CA VAL A 47 -2.40 18.78 4.83
C VAL A 47 -2.21 18.23 3.43
N GLN A 48 -1.78 16.99 3.27
CA GLN A 48 -1.60 16.37 1.95
C GLN A 48 -2.91 16.29 1.17
N ARG A 49 -4.03 15.97 1.85
CA ARG A 49 -5.36 15.90 1.21
C ARG A 49 -5.98 17.26 0.89
N THR A 50 -5.55 18.33 1.58
CA THR A 50 -6.11 19.69 1.42
C THR A 50 -5.27 20.53 0.46
N LEU A 51 -3.94 20.47 0.55
CA LEU A 51 -3.02 21.26 -0.28
C LEU A 51 -2.66 20.55 -1.59
N GLY A 52 -2.66 19.23 -1.62
CA GLY A 52 -2.43 18.45 -2.83
C GLY A 52 -3.68 18.47 -3.73
N ASP A 53 -3.48 18.64 -5.03
CA ASP A 53 -4.56 18.34 -5.98
C ASP A 53 -4.94 16.87 -5.85
N ARG A 54 -6.22 16.61 -5.52
CA ARG A 54 -6.76 15.25 -5.33
C ARG A 54 -6.58 14.36 -6.57
N MET A 55 -6.48 14.97 -7.74
CA MET A 55 -6.30 14.30 -9.04
C MET A 55 -4.88 14.42 -9.59
N GLN A 56 -3.94 15.00 -8.82
CA GLN A 56 -2.56 15.11 -9.24
C GLN A 56 -1.96 13.73 -9.49
N LEU A 57 -1.44 13.56 -10.71
CA LEU A 57 -0.80 12.32 -11.10
C LEU A 57 0.59 12.22 -10.46
N ALA A 58 0.92 11.02 -9.98
CA ALA A 58 2.30 10.67 -9.72
C ALA A 58 3.09 10.76 -11.03
N ARG A 59 4.39 11.10 -10.93
CA ARG A 59 5.27 11.23 -12.09
C ARG A 59 5.28 9.95 -12.92
N GLU A 60 5.04 10.07 -14.21
CA GLU A 60 5.26 9.02 -15.19
C GLU A 60 6.64 9.19 -15.85
N TYR A 61 7.24 8.08 -16.20
CA TYR A 61 8.58 7.94 -16.74
C TYR A 61 8.52 7.41 -18.17
N SER A 62 9.68 7.39 -18.85
CA SER A 62 9.82 6.80 -20.16
C SER A 62 10.29 5.33 -20.11
N LEU A 63 10.21 4.64 -21.23
CA LEU A 63 10.75 3.26 -21.33
C LEU A 63 12.25 3.19 -21.04
N ALA A 64 13.00 4.27 -21.32
CA ALA A 64 14.43 4.34 -21.03
C ALA A 64 14.76 4.40 -19.53
N ASP A 65 13.79 4.79 -18.70
CA ASP A 65 13.95 4.92 -17.25
C ASP A 65 13.63 3.60 -16.50
N LEU A 66 13.20 2.55 -17.21
CA LEU A 66 12.86 1.28 -16.58
C LEU A 66 14.05 0.71 -15.80
N SER A 67 13.79 0.28 -14.59
CA SER A 67 14.80 -0.39 -13.78
C SER A 67 15.20 -1.72 -14.44
N PRO A 68 16.50 -2.05 -14.54
CA PRO A 68 16.97 -3.28 -15.16
C PRO A 68 16.31 -4.54 -14.58
N LYS A 69 15.96 -4.47 -13.28
CA LYS A 69 15.20 -5.50 -12.57
C LYS A 69 14.19 -4.83 -11.65
N PHE A 70 12.91 -5.19 -11.79
CA PHE A 70 11.91 -4.78 -10.82
C PHE A 70 11.95 -5.76 -9.64
N ARG A 71 12.34 -5.22 -8.46
CA ARG A 71 12.45 -6.03 -7.23
C ARG A 71 11.08 -6.49 -6.75
N SER A 72 11.02 -7.71 -6.22
CA SER A 72 9.89 -8.19 -5.44
C SER A 72 10.14 -7.95 -3.95
N ASN A 73 9.11 -7.53 -3.23
CA ASN A 73 9.10 -7.34 -1.77
C ASN A 73 8.02 -8.21 -1.12
N GLY A 74 8.14 -8.43 0.18
CA GLY A 74 7.20 -9.26 0.94
C GLY A 74 7.12 -10.69 0.41
N THR A 75 5.92 -11.27 0.44
CA THR A 75 5.65 -12.63 -0.07
C THR A 75 6.02 -12.73 -1.54
N ARG A 76 6.82 -13.74 -1.93
CA ARG A 76 7.18 -14.00 -3.33
C ARG A 76 6.33 -15.07 -3.99
N ASP A 77 5.67 -15.89 -3.17
CA ASP A 77 4.72 -16.92 -3.58
C ASP A 77 3.75 -17.12 -2.41
N PRO A 78 2.43 -17.14 -2.62
CA PRO A 78 1.46 -17.47 -1.57
C PRO A 78 1.69 -18.83 -0.91
N GLY A 79 2.39 -19.76 -1.60
CA GLY A 79 2.78 -21.06 -1.05
C GLY A 79 1.62 -22.01 -0.76
N THR A 80 0.42 -21.73 -1.27
CA THR A 80 -0.75 -22.59 -1.07
C THR A 80 -0.96 -23.52 -2.25
N VAL A 81 -1.41 -24.75 -1.98
CA VAL A 81 -1.70 -25.76 -3.03
C VAL A 81 -2.69 -25.21 -4.06
N ASN A 82 -3.73 -24.51 -3.60
CA ASN A 82 -4.75 -23.95 -4.48
C ASN A 82 -4.19 -22.84 -5.39
N TYR A 83 -3.30 -21.99 -4.87
CA TYR A 83 -2.66 -20.96 -5.68
C TYR A 83 -1.72 -21.59 -6.71
N ALA A 84 -0.88 -22.54 -6.32
CA ALA A 84 0.04 -23.23 -7.22
C ALA A 84 -0.72 -23.96 -8.34
N ALA A 85 -1.82 -24.65 -8.02
CA ALA A 85 -2.67 -25.30 -9.02
C ALA A 85 -3.31 -24.30 -9.99
N SER A 86 -3.76 -23.15 -9.49
CA SER A 86 -4.30 -22.06 -10.31
C SER A 86 -3.24 -21.45 -11.21
N ALA A 87 -2.04 -21.21 -10.70
CA ALA A 87 -0.90 -20.67 -11.46
C ALA A 87 -0.47 -21.63 -12.60
N ALA A 88 -0.40 -22.94 -12.31
CA ALA A 88 -0.08 -23.96 -13.30
C ALA A 88 -1.09 -24.02 -14.47
N GLN A 89 -2.33 -23.59 -14.23
CA GLN A 89 -3.40 -23.49 -15.24
C GLN A 89 -3.52 -22.07 -15.83
N GLY A 90 -2.53 -21.21 -15.68
CA GLY A 90 -2.56 -19.83 -16.16
C GLY A 90 -3.70 -19.00 -15.54
N PHE A 91 -4.11 -19.34 -14.31
CA PHE A 91 -5.18 -18.67 -13.59
C PHE A 91 -6.56 -18.74 -14.24
N ALA A 92 -6.82 -19.76 -15.08
CA ALA A 92 -8.10 -19.90 -15.82
C ALA A 92 -9.33 -19.90 -14.90
N ASN A 93 -9.21 -20.54 -13.73
CA ASN A 93 -10.28 -20.65 -12.73
C ASN A 93 -10.25 -19.55 -11.66
N TRP A 94 -9.24 -18.67 -11.68
CA TRP A 94 -9.15 -17.55 -10.75
C TRP A 94 -10.23 -16.51 -10.99
N ARG A 95 -10.74 -15.92 -9.93
CA ARG A 95 -11.75 -14.84 -9.99
C ARG A 95 -11.42 -13.74 -8.99
N LEU A 96 -11.56 -12.49 -9.43
CA LEU A 96 -11.65 -11.34 -8.54
C LEU A 96 -13.10 -11.13 -8.13
N ARG A 97 -13.37 -11.03 -6.84
CA ARG A 97 -14.71 -10.74 -6.31
C ARG A 97 -14.85 -9.28 -5.95
N LEU A 98 -16.01 -8.68 -6.23
CA LEU A 98 -16.46 -7.42 -5.66
C LEU A 98 -17.54 -7.71 -4.62
N THR A 99 -17.31 -7.33 -3.36
CA THR A 99 -18.18 -7.64 -2.23
C THR A 99 -18.43 -6.43 -1.33
N GLY A 100 -19.25 -6.58 -0.31
CA GLY A 100 -19.57 -5.51 0.64
C GLY A 100 -20.54 -4.50 0.05
N LEU A 101 -20.21 -3.21 0.13
CA LEU A 101 -21.11 -2.10 -0.22
C LEU A 101 -21.14 -1.82 -1.74
N PHE A 102 -21.32 -2.86 -2.54
CA PHE A 102 -21.70 -2.75 -3.94
C PHE A 102 -23.20 -3.09 -4.11
N SER A 103 -23.89 -2.38 -5.02
CA SER A 103 -25.27 -2.69 -5.37
C SER A 103 -25.37 -3.87 -6.34
N LYS A 104 -24.29 -4.11 -7.09
CA LYS A 104 -24.12 -5.25 -8.01
C LYS A 104 -22.84 -5.99 -7.70
N PRO A 105 -22.81 -6.86 -6.68
CA PRO A 105 -21.68 -7.75 -6.43
C PRO A 105 -21.38 -8.58 -7.69
N GLN A 106 -20.12 -8.71 -8.05
CA GLN A 106 -19.69 -9.36 -9.29
C GLN A 106 -18.42 -10.18 -9.08
N GLN A 107 -18.16 -11.06 -10.05
CA GLN A 107 -16.90 -11.79 -10.15
C GLN A 107 -16.35 -11.63 -11.57
N PHE A 108 -15.05 -11.39 -11.67
CA PHE A 108 -14.35 -11.24 -12.94
C PHE A 108 -13.29 -12.31 -13.09
N SER A 109 -13.26 -13.00 -14.24
CA SER A 109 -12.10 -13.80 -14.63
C SER A 109 -10.94 -12.87 -15.02
N LEU A 110 -9.72 -13.42 -15.06
CA LEU A 110 -8.55 -12.66 -15.55
C LEU A 110 -8.79 -12.17 -16.99
N SER A 111 -9.33 -13.03 -17.86
CA SER A 111 -9.65 -12.65 -19.25
C SER A 111 -10.72 -11.57 -19.34
N ALA A 112 -11.74 -11.63 -18.48
CA ALA A 112 -12.76 -10.56 -18.41
C ALA A 112 -12.13 -9.22 -18.01
N LEU A 113 -11.23 -9.21 -17.02
CA LEU A 113 -10.51 -7.99 -16.63
C LEU A 113 -9.64 -7.45 -17.78
N GLN A 114 -8.97 -8.33 -18.51
CA GLN A 114 -8.13 -7.97 -19.65
C GLN A 114 -8.90 -7.40 -20.83
N SER A 115 -10.20 -7.71 -20.95
CA SER A 115 -11.08 -7.17 -22.01
C SER A 115 -11.71 -5.81 -21.66
N LEU A 116 -11.63 -5.36 -20.41
CA LEU A 116 -12.07 -4.04 -19.98
C LEU A 116 -11.10 -2.95 -20.46
N PRO A 117 -11.47 -1.65 -20.40
CA PRO A 117 -10.51 -0.57 -20.66
C PRO A 117 -9.25 -0.72 -19.83
N GLN A 118 -8.09 -0.57 -20.47
CA GLN A 118 -6.78 -0.74 -19.84
C GLN A 118 -6.07 0.61 -19.71
N ARG A 119 -5.25 0.73 -18.66
CA ARG A 119 -4.25 1.79 -18.53
C ARG A 119 -2.86 1.17 -18.46
N THR A 120 -1.94 1.73 -19.22
CA THR A 120 -0.51 1.47 -19.11
C THR A 120 0.16 2.73 -18.58
N GLN A 121 1.00 2.57 -17.55
CA GLN A 121 1.74 3.66 -16.91
C GLN A 121 3.13 3.18 -16.50
N ILE A 122 4.13 4.05 -16.62
CA ILE A 122 5.50 3.79 -16.18
C ILE A 122 5.74 4.62 -14.94
N THR A 123 5.77 3.99 -13.80
CA THR A 123 5.78 4.66 -12.50
C THR A 123 6.83 4.09 -11.57
N ARG A 124 7.26 4.91 -10.61
CA ARG A 124 8.19 4.50 -9.57
C ARG A 124 7.43 3.83 -8.44
N HIS A 125 8.00 2.77 -7.92
CA HIS A 125 7.57 2.09 -6.72
C HIS A 125 8.59 2.38 -5.63
N ASP A 126 8.15 3.03 -4.56
CA ASP A 126 8.98 3.35 -3.41
C ASP A 126 8.63 2.38 -2.27
N CYS A 127 9.60 1.55 -1.89
CA CYS A 127 9.42 0.58 -0.81
C CYS A 127 9.87 1.16 0.53
N VAL A 128 9.13 0.85 1.60
CA VAL A 128 9.51 1.21 2.97
C VAL A 128 10.86 0.62 3.40
N GLU A 129 11.34 -0.42 2.71
CA GLU A 129 12.67 -1.00 2.89
C GLU A 129 13.81 -0.10 2.34
N GLY A 130 13.52 1.09 1.83
CA GLY A 130 14.53 2.08 1.40
C GLY A 130 15.06 1.89 -0.02
N TRP A 131 14.33 1.20 -0.91
CA TRP A 131 14.66 1.07 -2.32
C TRP A 131 13.51 1.50 -3.22
N SER A 132 13.83 1.89 -4.43
CA SER A 132 12.86 2.23 -5.46
C SER A 132 13.12 1.46 -6.75
N ALA A 133 12.08 1.24 -7.54
CA ALA A 133 12.17 0.67 -8.87
C ALA A 133 11.12 1.27 -9.79
N ILE A 134 11.49 1.52 -11.05
CA ILE A 134 10.58 2.00 -12.09
C ILE A 134 10.16 0.80 -12.93
N GLY A 135 8.84 0.64 -13.14
CA GLY A 135 8.26 -0.42 -13.94
C GLY A 135 7.09 0.07 -14.79
N GLN A 136 6.88 -0.57 -15.91
CA GLN A 136 5.70 -0.37 -16.75
C GLN A 136 4.58 -1.31 -16.28
N TRP A 137 3.49 -0.75 -15.85
CA TRP A 137 2.34 -1.48 -15.35
C TRP A 137 1.16 -1.35 -16.30
N THR A 138 0.53 -2.49 -16.64
CA THR A 138 -0.72 -2.48 -17.41
C THR A 138 -1.80 -3.20 -16.61
N GLY A 139 -2.97 -2.55 -16.52
CA GLY A 139 -4.11 -3.10 -15.79
C GLY A 139 -5.38 -2.29 -16.02
N VAL A 140 -6.47 -2.79 -15.42
CA VAL A 140 -7.75 -2.11 -15.47
C VAL A 140 -7.80 -1.00 -14.41
N PRO A 141 -8.20 0.24 -14.75
CA PRO A 141 -8.44 1.28 -13.75
C PRO A 141 -9.48 0.81 -12.74
N LEU A 142 -9.16 0.93 -11.43
CA LEU A 142 -10.05 0.46 -10.38
C LEU A 142 -11.43 1.10 -10.47
N LYS A 143 -11.50 2.39 -10.84
CA LYS A 143 -12.75 3.11 -11.08
C LYS A 143 -13.73 2.33 -12.00
N VAL A 144 -13.24 1.66 -13.03
CA VAL A 144 -14.09 0.88 -13.97
C VAL A 144 -14.85 -0.21 -13.20
N LEU A 145 -14.16 -0.91 -12.29
CA LEU A 145 -14.80 -1.96 -11.48
C LEU A 145 -15.77 -1.37 -10.44
N LEU A 146 -15.40 -0.22 -9.83
CA LEU A 146 -16.28 0.47 -8.89
C LEU A 146 -17.59 0.91 -9.55
N ASP A 147 -17.51 1.41 -10.79
CA ASP A 147 -18.68 1.81 -11.57
C ASP A 147 -19.54 0.60 -11.98
N LEU A 148 -18.92 -0.49 -12.47
CA LEU A 148 -19.60 -1.74 -12.83
C LEU A 148 -20.31 -2.37 -11.63
N GLY A 149 -19.66 -2.39 -10.47
CA GLY A 149 -20.21 -2.89 -9.22
C GLY A 149 -21.26 -1.97 -8.61
N GLN A 150 -21.40 -0.74 -9.11
CA GLN A 150 -22.28 0.30 -8.56
C GLN A 150 -22.05 0.51 -7.07
N LEU A 151 -20.90 1.11 -6.74
CA LEU A 151 -20.49 1.39 -5.37
C LEU A 151 -21.57 2.20 -4.63
N LYS A 152 -21.97 1.75 -3.46
CA LYS A 152 -22.98 2.43 -2.64
C LYS A 152 -22.40 3.70 -2.01
N LYS A 153 -23.22 4.74 -1.86
CA LYS A 153 -22.84 6.03 -1.26
C LYS A 153 -22.34 5.93 0.21
N SER A 154 -22.69 4.85 0.89
CA SER A 154 -22.25 4.57 2.26
C SER A 154 -20.81 4.02 2.34
N ALA A 155 -20.23 3.55 1.23
CA ALA A 155 -18.84 3.12 1.20
C ALA A 155 -17.88 4.30 1.50
N ARG A 156 -16.79 3.99 2.20
CA ARG A 156 -15.72 4.94 2.52
C ARG A 156 -14.35 4.39 2.18
N PHE A 157 -14.20 3.07 2.26
CA PHE A 157 -12.93 2.37 2.06
C PHE A 157 -13.11 1.18 1.14
N LEU A 158 -12.03 0.82 0.47
CA LEU A 158 -11.87 -0.40 -0.30
C LEU A 158 -10.81 -1.27 0.36
N VAL A 159 -11.18 -2.48 0.70
CA VAL A 159 -10.30 -3.49 1.30
C VAL A 159 -9.92 -4.51 0.23
N PHE A 160 -8.64 -4.76 0.10
CA PHE A 160 -8.06 -5.71 -0.86
C PHE A 160 -7.63 -6.96 -0.12
N HIS A 161 -8.36 -8.05 -0.30
CA HIS A 161 -8.00 -9.35 0.26
C HIS A 161 -7.10 -10.11 -0.71
N CYS A 162 -6.10 -10.78 -0.17
CA CYS A 162 -5.01 -11.40 -0.90
C CYS A 162 -4.97 -12.92 -0.67
N ALA A 163 -4.38 -13.65 -1.61
CA ALA A 163 -4.22 -15.10 -1.47
C ALA A 163 -3.05 -15.48 -0.54
N ASP A 164 -2.12 -14.56 -0.33
CA ASP A 164 -0.95 -14.79 0.51
C ASP A 164 -1.23 -14.60 1.99
N ARG A 165 -0.35 -15.21 2.77
CA ARG A 165 -0.33 -15.11 4.24
C ARG A 165 1.08 -14.74 4.67
N LEU A 166 1.18 -13.83 5.63
CA LEU A 166 2.44 -13.43 6.21
C LEU A 166 2.38 -13.66 7.72
N GLY A 167 3.38 -14.32 8.29
CA GLY A 167 3.34 -14.69 9.71
C GLY A 167 2.11 -15.53 10.12
N GLY A 168 1.54 -16.33 9.20
CA GLY A 168 0.34 -17.14 9.45
C GLY A 168 -0.99 -16.38 9.35
N ARG A 169 -0.99 -15.04 9.18
CA ARG A 169 -2.19 -14.22 9.03
C ARG A 169 -2.46 -13.92 7.55
N PRO A 170 -3.72 -13.83 7.11
CA PRO A 170 -4.04 -13.37 5.75
C PRO A 170 -3.50 -11.96 5.52
N TYR A 171 -2.90 -11.72 4.34
CA TYR A 171 -2.51 -10.38 3.95
C TYR A 171 -3.72 -9.63 3.41
N TYR A 172 -3.84 -8.37 3.79
CA TYR A 172 -4.82 -7.43 3.25
C TYR A 172 -4.32 -6.00 3.35
N GLU A 173 -4.87 -5.11 2.54
CA GLU A 173 -4.64 -3.67 2.60
C GLU A 173 -5.92 -2.92 2.27
N SER A 174 -5.98 -1.64 2.63
CA SER A 174 -7.10 -0.78 2.29
C SER A 174 -6.66 0.60 1.84
N ILE A 175 -7.51 1.23 1.04
CA ILE A 175 -7.40 2.62 0.63
C ILE A 175 -8.75 3.34 0.78
N ASP A 176 -8.73 4.68 0.80
CA ASP A 176 -9.96 5.46 0.73
C ASP A 176 -10.49 5.56 -0.71
N LEU A 177 -11.67 6.15 -0.87
CA LEU A 177 -12.28 6.32 -2.19
C LEU A 177 -11.58 7.37 -3.04
N LEU A 178 -10.84 8.32 -2.45
CA LEU A 178 -10.06 9.29 -3.24
C LEU A 178 -8.98 8.58 -4.04
N ASP A 179 -8.24 7.68 -3.38
CA ASP A 179 -7.27 6.85 -4.08
C ASP A 179 -7.94 5.76 -4.92
N GLY A 180 -9.10 5.23 -4.51
CA GLY A 180 -9.87 4.25 -5.28
C GLY A 180 -10.34 4.76 -6.65
N PHE A 181 -10.73 6.03 -6.73
CA PHE A 181 -11.17 6.68 -7.99
C PHE A 181 -10.04 7.41 -8.72
N HIS A 182 -8.82 7.42 -8.17
CA HIS A 182 -7.70 8.09 -8.80
C HIS A 182 -7.33 7.42 -10.14
N PRO A 183 -7.05 8.18 -11.21
CA PRO A 183 -6.86 7.63 -12.56
C PRO A 183 -5.64 6.69 -12.68
N GLN A 184 -4.64 6.82 -11.82
CA GLN A 184 -3.48 5.92 -11.78
C GLN A 184 -3.65 4.75 -10.82
N THR A 185 -4.78 4.63 -10.12
CA THR A 185 -5.07 3.43 -9.33
C THR A 185 -5.62 2.36 -10.25
N ILE A 186 -4.81 1.33 -10.48
CA ILE A 186 -5.13 0.24 -11.39
C ILE A 186 -4.97 -1.13 -10.71
N LEU A 187 -5.70 -2.11 -11.20
CA LEU A 187 -5.46 -3.51 -10.90
C LEU A 187 -4.60 -4.08 -12.02
N ALA A 188 -3.29 -4.16 -11.77
CA ALA A 188 -2.29 -4.53 -12.75
C ALA A 188 -2.17 -6.05 -12.90
N HIS A 189 -2.14 -6.51 -14.15
CA HIS A 189 -1.93 -7.90 -14.54
C HIS A 189 -0.71 -8.08 -15.45
N ARG A 190 -0.02 -6.99 -15.80
CA ARG A 190 1.23 -7.00 -16.58
C ARG A 190 2.29 -6.11 -15.94
N LEU A 191 3.54 -6.51 -16.11
CA LEU A 191 4.74 -5.77 -15.73
C LEU A 191 5.74 -5.79 -16.90
N ASN A 192 6.22 -4.61 -17.32
CA ASN A 192 7.19 -4.43 -18.40
C ASN A 192 6.77 -5.12 -19.72
N GLY A 193 5.47 -5.07 -20.05
CA GLY A 193 4.92 -5.67 -21.27
C GLY A 193 4.56 -7.16 -21.15
N GLU A 194 5.09 -7.86 -20.16
CA GLU A 194 4.87 -9.28 -19.93
C GLU A 194 3.74 -9.56 -18.91
N SER A 195 3.25 -10.80 -18.88
CA SER A 195 2.33 -11.24 -17.82
C SER A 195 2.98 -11.04 -16.46
N LEU A 196 2.19 -10.62 -15.49
CA LEU A 196 2.69 -10.34 -14.14
C LEU A 196 3.33 -11.60 -13.53
N PRO A 197 4.63 -11.54 -13.13
CA PRO A 197 5.29 -12.68 -12.48
C PRO A 197 4.67 -13.04 -11.13
N VAL A 198 4.75 -14.30 -10.72
CA VAL A 198 4.27 -14.77 -9.41
C VAL A 198 4.89 -13.93 -8.29
N GLU A 199 6.19 -13.76 -8.26
CA GLU A 199 6.88 -12.98 -7.22
C GLU A 199 6.43 -11.51 -7.15
N ASN A 200 5.87 -10.96 -8.24
CA ASN A 200 5.36 -9.61 -8.32
C ASN A 200 3.85 -9.50 -8.09
N GLY A 201 3.16 -10.62 -7.83
CA GLY A 201 1.76 -10.62 -7.39
C GLY A 201 0.74 -11.16 -8.39
N ALA A 202 1.15 -12.08 -9.30
CA ALA A 202 0.22 -12.70 -10.25
C ALA A 202 -1.02 -13.30 -9.54
N PRO A 203 -2.19 -13.36 -10.20
CA PRO A 203 -2.45 -12.82 -11.53
C PRO A 203 -2.79 -11.33 -11.52
N LEU A 204 -3.04 -10.73 -10.34
CA LEU A 204 -3.51 -9.36 -10.22
C LEU A 204 -2.95 -8.71 -8.94
N ARG A 205 -2.49 -7.46 -9.09
CA ARG A 205 -2.06 -6.64 -7.94
C ARG A 205 -2.60 -5.24 -8.00
N LEU A 206 -2.72 -4.60 -6.84
CA LEU A 206 -3.02 -3.18 -6.72
C LEU A 206 -1.79 -2.34 -7.07
N ARG A 207 -2.01 -1.29 -7.86
CA ARG A 207 -1.11 -0.16 -8.01
C ARG A 207 -1.84 1.10 -7.56
N VAL A 208 -1.30 1.77 -6.54
CA VAL A 208 -1.76 3.06 -6.01
C VAL A 208 -0.54 3.96 -5.92
N GLU A 209 -0.27 4.70 -7.01
CA GLU A 209 1.04 5.31 -7.27
C GLU A 209 1.43 6.42 -6.28
N ARG A 210 0.47 6.94 -5.54
CA ARG A 210 0.66 8.01 -4.57
C ARG A 210 0.92 7.52 -3.15
N GLN A 211 1.12 6.20 -2.99
CA GLN A 211 1.38 5.58 -1.69
C GLN A 211 2.56 4.59 -1.75
N LEU A 212 3.24 4.44 -0.63
CA LEU A 212 4.35 3.50 -0.48
C LEU A 212 3.97 2.06 -0.81
N GLY A 213 4.97 1.28 -1.15
CA GLY A 213 4.84 -0.06 -1.69
C GLY A 213 4.06 -1.06 -0.84
N TYR A 214 4.02 -0.91 0.49
CA TYR A 214 3.24 -1.81 1.33
C TYR A 214 1.73 -1.66 1.13
N LYS A 215 1.26 -0.51 0.62
CA LYS A 215 -0.15 -0.31 0.25
C LYS A 215 -0.54 -0.98 -1.06
N GLN A 216 0.42 -1.46 -1.83
CA GLN A 216 0.22 -2.02 -3.17
C GLN A 216 0.08 -3.54 -3.10
N ALA A 217 -1.07 -4.00 -2.59
CA ALA A 217 -1.39 -5.41 -2.33
C ALA A 217 -1.19 -6.33 -3.55
N LYS A 218 -0.61 -7.51 -3.32
CA LYS A 218 -0.34 -8.55 -4.31
C LYS A 218 -1.35 -9.71 -4.21
N TYR A 219 -1.43 -10.56 -5.24
CA TYR A 219 -2.24 -11.78 -5.23
C TYR A 219 -3.72 -11.53 -4.90
N LEU A 220 -4.30 -10.49 -5.46
CA LEU A 220 -5.67 -10.07 -5.15
C LEU A 220 -6.68 -11.18 -5.42
N THR A 221 -7.64 -11.34 -4.52
CA THR A 221 -8.76 -12.27 -4.66
C THR A 221 -10.11 -11.56 -4.53
N GLU A 222 -10.11 -10.42 -3.84
CA GLU A 222 -11.36 -9.71 -3.54
C GLU A 222 -11.10 -8.22 -3.31
N VAL A 223 -12.04 -7.40 -3.74
CA VAL A 223 -12.18 -5.99 -3.37
C VAL A 223 -13.49 -5.84 -2.62
N GLU A 224 -13.40 -5.57 -1.33
CA GLU A 224 -14.55 -5.37 -0.45
C GLU A 224 -14.75 -3.87 -0.18
N ALA A 225 -15.93 -3.36 -0.46
CA ALA A 225 -16.28 -1.98 -0.13
C ALA A 225 -16.92 -1.91 1.26
N VAL A 226 -16.38 -1.08 2.15
CA VAL A 226 -16.85 -0.95 3.54
C VAL A 226 -17.06 0.50 3.95
N ALA A 227 -17.91 0.72 4.96
CA ALA A 227 -18.13 2.04 5.54
C ALA A 227 -17.09 2.39 6.62
N SER A 228 -16.49 1.38 7.23
CA SER A 228 -15.52 1.51 8.32
C SER A 228 -14.54 0.35 8.28
N LEU A 229 -13.30 0.59 8.69
CA LEU A 229 -12.25 -0.42 8.82
C LEU A 229 -12.27 -1.13 10.17
N ALA A 230 -13.05 -0.66 11.15
CA ALA A 230 -13.03 -1.13 12.53
C ALA A 230 -13.30 -2.63 12.71
N ALA A 231 -14.00 -3.26 11.77
CA ALA A 231 -14.29 -4.71 11.79
C ALA A 231 -13.35 -5.54 10.89
N ILE A 232 -12.35 -4.90 10.27
CA ILE A 232 -11.42 -5.55 9.34
C ILE A 232 -10.08 -5.76 10.05
N GLY A 233 -9.63 -7.01 10.15
CA GLY A 233 -8.40 -7.35 10.88
C GLY A 233 -8.45 -6.89 12.34
N GLU A 234 -7.46 -6.12 12.77
CA GLU A 234 -7.45 -5.49 14.11
C GLU A 234 -8.01 -4.06 14.07
N GLY A 235 -8.64 -3.65 12.97
CA GLY A 235 -9.30 -2.35 12.82
C GLY A 235 -8.39 -1.22 12.36
N LYS A 236 -7.12 -1.47 12.06
CA LYS A 236 -6.14 -0.46 11.66
C LYS A 236 -6.00 -0.29 10.14
N GLY A 237 -6.69 -1.12 9.36
CA GLY A 237 -6.87 -0.92 7.92
C GLY A 237 -5.84 -1.58 7.01
N GLY A 238 -4.97 -2.42 7.51
CA GLY A 238 -4.04 -3.21 6.71
C GLY A 238 -3.19 -4.14 7.56
N TYR A 239 -2.53 -5.10 6.91
CA TYR A 239 -1.70 -6.09 7.59
C TYR A 239 -0.57 -5.43 8.40
N TRP A 240 0.20 -4.53 7.77
CA TRP A 240 1.35 -3.89 8.44
C TRP A 240 0.92 -2.89 9.52
N GLN A 241 -0.23 -2.27 9.34
CA GLN A 241 -0.85 -1.41 10.35
C GLN A 241 -1.21 -2.21 11.60
N ASP A 242 -1.78 -3.41 11.42
CA ASP A 242 -2.16 -4.30 12.51
C ASP A 242 -0.95 -4.87 13.27
N VAL A 243 0.07 -5.35 12.55
CA VAL A 243 1.18 -6.13 13.15
C VAL A 243 2.40 -5.29 13.52
N ALA A 244 2.61 -4.14 12.89
CA ALA A 244 3.81 -3.31 13.05
C ALA A 244 3.52 -1.82 13.24
N ASN A 245 2.25 -1.44 13.43
CA ASN A 245 1.79 -0.05 13.59
C ASN A 245 2.28 0.88 12.47
N TYR A 246 2.26 0.40 11.22
CA TYR A 246 2.51 1.28 10.08
C TYR A 246 1.36 2.27 9.91
N GLU A 247 1.67 3.43 9.33
CA GLU A 247 0.66 4.42 9.01
C GLU A 247 -0.36 3.86 8.02
N TRP A 248 -1.64 4.15 8.26
CA TRP A 248 -2.67 3.74 7.31
C TRP A 248 -2.56 4.50 5.99
N TYR A 249 -2.27 5.80 6.03
CA TYR A 249 -2.01 6.63 4.85
C TYR A 249 -0.51 6.78 4.64
N ALA A 250 0.00 6.17 3.59
CA ALA A 250 1.40 6.15 3.24
C ALA A 250 1.71 7.04 2.02
N GLY A 251 1.17 8.24 2.01
CA GLY A 251 1.30 9.19 0.89
C GLY A 251 2.74 9.64 0.63
N ILE A 252 3.11 9.75 -0.65
CA ILE A 252 4.42 10.18 -1.16
C ILE A 252 4.24 11.21 -2.26
#